data_aa402e76c13dcafbb37a2f71caca24b4
#
_entry.id   aa402e76c13dcafbb37a2f71caca24b4
#
_cell.length_a   1.000
_cell.length_b   1.000
_cell.length_c   1.000
_cell.angle_alpha   90.00
_cell.angle_beta   90.00
_cell.angle_gamma   90.00
#
_symmetry.space_group_name_H-M   'P 1'
#
loop_
_entity.id
_entity.type
_entity.pdbx_description
1 polymer ?
#
loop_
_entity_poly.entity_id
_entity_poly.type
_entity_poly.pdbx_seq_one_letter_code
_entity_poly.pdbx_strand_id
1 'polypeptide(L)'
;MFIFDSNRFNIKSFLKAVALITRIPVPDKTFEGDQSNLPIDWAYPLIGLLLALPIYLTGLLLLSLRFDSGLVAATTVVFLLMSTGAMHEDGLADTVDGFWGGWDKENRLKIMKDSHVGTYGIIALIFSILIRWYCIKLSIDQNLFFVAIVTSCTLSRSFMTFYMWTTPCAKEIGLSANTGRPDDVSTTIAFLI
;
A
#
# COMPACT_ATOMS: atom_id res chain seq x y z
N MET A 1 -7.07 -23.71 20.45
CA MET A 1 -8.20 -24.08 19.57
C MET A 1 -8.65 -22.79 18.90
N PHE A 2 -8.14 -22.51 17.69
CA PHE A 2 -8.47 -21.30 16.94
C PHE A 2 -9.89 -21.46 16.39
N ILE A 3 -10.83 -20.74 16.95
CA ILE A 3 -12.20 -20.66 16.41
C ILE A 3 -12.10 -19.72 15.21
N PHE A 4 -12.10 -20.26 13.99
CA PHE A 4 -12.29 -19.51 12.76
C PHE A 4 -13.72 -18.94 12.78
N ASP A 5 -13.87 -17.72 13.25
CA ASP A 5 -15.13 -16.99 13.12
C ASP A 5 -15.23 -16.52 11.65
N SER A 6 -15.97 -17.30 10.84
CA SER A 6 -16.19 -17.03 9.41
C SER A 6 -16.85 -15.67 9.15
N ASN A 7 -17.47 -15.05 10.16
CA ASN A 7 -18.05 -13.71 10.06
C ASN A 7 -16.99 -12.59 10.05
N ARG A 8 -15.76 -12.86 10.47
CA ARG A 8 -14.67 -11.86 10.49
C ARG A 8 -14.07 -11.64 9.10
N PHE A 9 -14.00 -12.70 8.27
CA PHE A 9 -13.39 -12.69 6.93
C PHE A 9 -14.50 -12.64 5.86
N ASN A 10 -15.11 -11.48 5.70
CA ASN A 10 -16.27 -11.32 4.83
C ASN A 10 -16.04 -10.24 3.76
N ILE A 11 -16.97 -10.19 2.80
CA ILE A 11 -16.89 -9.22 1.70
C ILE A 11 -16.90 -7.76 2.17
N LYS A 12 -17.52 -7.44 3.32
CA LYS A 12 -17.55 -6.08 3.84
C LYS A 12 -16.17 -5.67 4.36
N SER A 13 -15.45 -6.56 5.08
CA SER A 13 -14.09 -6.28 5.53
C SER A 13 -13.14 -6.13 4.34
N PHE A 14 -13.28 -6.95 3.30
CA PHE A 14 -12.53 -6.80 2.06
C PHE A 14 -12.80 -5.44 1.37
N LEU A 15 -14.07 -5.06 1.19
CA LEU A 15 -14.42 -3.78 0.56
C LEU A 15 -13.95 -2.58 1.38
N LYS A 16 -13.98 -2.65 2.72
CA LYS A 16 -13.38 -1.62 3.58
C LYS A 16 -11.88 -1.49 3.38
N ALA A 17 -11.17 -2.62 3.27
CA ALA A 17 -9.75 -2.62 2.96
C ALA A 17 -9.47 -2.00 1.59
N VAL A 18 -10.28 -2.33 0.55
CA VAL A 18 -10.20 -1.68 -0.77
C VAL A 18 -10.35 -0.17 -0.65
N ALA A 19 -11.39 0.30 0.05
CA ALA A 19 -11.62 1.73 0.23
C ALA A 19 -10.49 2.45 0.99
N LEU A 20 -9.84 1.75 1.92
CA LEU A 20 -8.78 2.33 2.73
C LEU A 20 -7.48 2.54 1.94
N ILE A 21 -7.03 1.50 1.22
CA ILE A 21 -5.69 1.51 0.61
C ILE A 21 -5.70 1.72 -0.91
N THR A 22 -6.88 1.98 -1.50
CA THR A 22 -7.01 2.29 -2.93
C THR A 22 -7.97 3.44 -3.18
N ARG A 23 -7.98 3.94 -4.41
CA ARG A 23 -8.97 4.90 -4.91
C ARG A 23 -10.14 4.25 -5.66
N ILE A 24 -10.25 2.92 -5.59
CA ILE A 24 -11.37 2.20 -6.20
C ILE A 24 -12.64 2.52 -5.41
N PRO A 25 -13.70 3.03 -6.05
CA PRO A 25 -14.95 3.33 -5.37
C PRO A 25 -15.63 2.06 -4.87
N VAL A 26 -16.13 2.10 -3.64
CA VAL A 26 -16.91 1.01 -3.03
C VAL A 26 -18.31 1.51 -2.69
N PRO A 27 -19.34 0.63 -2.64
CA PRO A 27 -20.69 1.01 -2.28
C PRO A 27 -20.79 1.60 -0.87
N ASP A 28 -21.59 2.66 -0.67
CA ASP A 28 -21.79 3.33 0.63
C ASP A 28 -22.31 2.36 1.71
N LYS A 29 -23.13 1.37 1.32
CA LYS A 29 -23.61 0.29 2.20
C LYS A 29 -22.51 -0.49 2.90
N THR A 30 -21.29 -0.43 2.40
CA THR A 30 -20.09 -1.04 3.02
C THR A 30 -19.82 -0.46 4.40
N PHE A 31 -20.20 0.79 4.63
CA PHE A 31 -19.92 1.53 5.88
C PHE A 31 -21.13 1.59 6.83
N GLU A 32 -22.28 1.00 6.46
CA GLU A 32 -23.46 0.95 7.33
C GLU A 32 -23.32 -0.11 8.43
N GLY A 33 -23.84 0.22 9.63
CA GLY A 33 -23.86 -0.66 10.83
C GLY A 33 -22.63 -0.55 11.72
N ASP A 34 -22.69 -1.16 12.90
CA ASP A 34 -21.56 -1.22 13.83
C ASP A 34 -20.50 -2.19 13.31
N GLN A 35 -19.37 -1.65 12.88
CA GLN A 35 -18.29 -2.38 12.24
C GLN A 35 -16.91 -1.92 12.71
N SER A 36 -16.87 -1.31 13.89
CA SER A 36 -15.64 -0.73 14.45
C SER A 36 -14.51 -1.74 14.65
N ASN A 37 -14.81 -3.05 14.67
CA ASN A 37 -13.84 -4.11 15.01
C ASN A 37 -13.66 -5.17 13.90
N LEU A 38 -14.06 -4.92 12.66
CA LEU A 38 -13.80 -5.90 11.60
C LEU A 38 -12.34 -5.84 11.17
N PRO A 39 -11.59 -6.95 11.24
CA PRO A 39 -10.23 -7.01 10.73
C PRO A 39 -10.28 -6.84 9.20
N ILE A 40 -9.50 -5.91 8.68
CA ILE A 40 -9.43 -5.60 7.24
C ILE A 40 -8.06 -5.94 6.65
N ASP A 41 -7.06 -6.02 7.50
CA ASP A 41 -5.65 -6.16 7.19
C ASP A 41 -5.29 -7.50 6.52
N TRP A 42 -6.05 -8.57 6.79
CA TRP A 42 -5.91 -9.86 6.11
C TRP A 42 -6.07 -9.75 4.59
N ALA A 43 -6.87 -8.78 4.13
CA ALA A 43 -7.20 -8.60 2.72
C ALA A 43 -6.16 -7.77 1.95
N TYR A 44 -5.22 -7.12 2.62
CA TYR A 44 -4.25 -6.23 1.97
C TYR A 44 -3.45 -6.90 0.85
N PRO A 45 -2.94 -8.14 1.00
CA PRO A 45 -2.25 -8.81 -0.10
C PRO A 45 -3.15 -9.10 -1.30
N LEU A 46 -4.42 -9.46 -1.07
CA LEU A 46 -5.41 -9.66 -2.14
C LEU A 46 -5.67 -8.37 -2.93
N ILE A 47 -5.66 -7.23 -2.25
CA ILE A 47 -5.77 -5.93 -2.91
C ILE A 47 -4.51 -5.64 -3.72
N GLY A 48 -3.34 -6.06 -3.25
CA GLY A 48 -2.10 -6.03 -4.03
C GLY A 48 -2.25 -6.76 -5.35
N LEU A 49 -2.79 -7.98 -5.32
CA LEU A 49 -3.07 -8.78 -6.51
C LEU A 49 -4.15 -8.13 -7.41
N LEU A 50 -5.22 -7.60 -6.81
CA LEU A 50 -6.28 -6.87 -7.53
C LEU A 50 -5.73 -5.69 -8.34
N LEU A 51 -4.77 -4.95 -7.80
CA LEU A 51 -4.12 -3.83 -8.48
C LEU A 51 -3.08 -4.30 -9.51
N ALA A 52 -2.35 -5.37 -9.23
CA ALA A 52 -1.28 -5.86 -10.07
C ALA A 52 -1.77 -6.30 -11.46
N LEU A 53 -2.91 -7.01 -11.52
CA LEU A 53 -3.43 -7.56 -12.77
C LEU A 53 -3.77 -6.49 -13.83
N PRO A 54 -4.62 -5.46 -13.56
CA PRO A 54 -4.94 -4.44 -14.55
C PRO A 54 -3.70 -3.60 -14.95
N ILE A 55 -2.79 -3.35 -14.02
CA ILE A 55 -1.55 -2.63 -14.27
C ILE A 55 -0.64 -3.45 -15.21
N TYR A 56 -0.49 -4.73 -14.96
CA TYR A 56 0.27 -5.65 -15.82
C TYR A 56 -0.35 -5.73 -17.22
N LEU A 57 -1.68 -5.91 -17.33
CA LEU A 57 -2.38 -5.98 -18.62
C LEU A 57 -2.22 -4.69 -19.42
N THR A 58 -2.27 -3.52 -18.77
CA THR A 58 -2.01 -2.24 -19.42
C THR A 58 -0.56 -2.17 -19.93
N GLY A 59 0.41 -2.61 -19.15
CA GLY A 59 1.81 -2.70 -19.59
C GLY A 59 1.99 -3.62 -20.78
N LEU A 60 1.35 -4.80 -20.78
CA LEU A 60 1.36 -5.71 -21.94
C LEU A 60 0.76 -5.07 -23.20
N LEU A 61 -0.35 -4.34 -23.05
CA LEU A 61 -0.96 -3.63 -24.16
C LEU A 61 0.02 -2.61 -24.76
N LEU A 62 0.67 -1.80 -23.93
CA LEU A 62 1.64 -0.82 -24.39
C LEU A 62 2.85 -1.48 -25.08
N LEU A 63 3.35 -2.61 -24.54
CA LEU A 63 4.41 -3.37 -25.18
C LEU A 63 3.98 -3.95 -26.55
N SER A 64 2.73 -4.42 -26.66
CA SER A 64 2.20 -4.91 -27.94
C SER A 64 2.08 -3.80 -28.99
N LEU A 65 1.85 -2.57 -28.56
CA LEU A 65 1.85 -1.36 -29.39
C LEU A 65 3.25 -0.81 -29.67
N ARG A 66 4.31 -1.56 -29.30
CA ARG A 66 5.71 -1.22 -29.56
C ARG A 66 6.26 -0.01 -28.81
N PHE A 67 5.64 0.37 -27.69
CA PHE A 67 6.25 1.35 -26.79
C PHE A 67 7.51 0.75 -26.12
N ASP A 68 8.51 1.58 -25.88
CA ASP A 68 9.74 1.14 -25.22
C ASP A 68 9.51 0.81 -23.72
N SER A 69 10.37 -0.07 -23.18
CA SER A 69 10.25 -0.54 -21.80
C SER A 69 10.36 0.58 -20.77
N GLY A 70 11.09 1.65 -21.05
CA GLY A 70 11.21 2.81 -20.16
C GLY A 70 9.90 3.58 -20.01
N LEU A 71 9.17 3.79 -21.13
CA LEU A 71 7.86 4.45 -21.11
C LEU A 71 6.82 3.55 -20.45
N VAL A 72 6.82 2.24 -20.72
CA VAL A 72 5.93 1.27 -20.08
C VAL A 72 6.16 1.23 -18.57
N ALA A 73 7.42 1.22 -18.13
CA ALA A 73 7.77 1.27 -16.72
C ALA A 73 7.30 2.58 -16.05
N ALA A 74 7.48 3.73 -16.70
CA ALA A 74 7.01 5.02 -16.20
C ALA A 74 5.48 5.04 -16.03
N THR A 75 4.76 4.57 -17.05
CA THR A 75 3.29 4.44 -17.02
C THR A 75 2.84 3.51 -15.88
N THR A 76 3.54 2.39 -15.69
CA THR A 76 3.28 1.44 -14.60
C THR A 76 3.43 2.10 -13.23
N VAL A 77 4.50 2.88 -13.00
CA VAL A 77 4.69 3.64 -11.76
C VAL A 77 3.55 4.63 -11.53
N VAL A 78 3.16 5.38 -12.56
CA VAL A 78 2.04 6.34 -12.46
C VAL A 78 0.74 5.64 -12.08
N PHE A 79 0.41 4.51 -12.70
CA PHE A 79 -0.80 3.75 -12.35
C PHE A 79 -0.77 3.19 -10.91
N LEU A 80 0.38 2.74 -10.44
CA LEU A 80 0.55 2.32 -9.05
C LEU A 80 0.27 3.49 -8.08
N LEU A 81 0.82 4.67 -8.37
CA LEU A 81 0.61 5.88 -7.57
C LEU A 81 -0.86 6.32 -7.57
N MET A 82 -1.47 6.39 -8.74
CA MET A 82 -2.86 6.80 -8.90
C MET A 82 -3.83 5.83 -8.22
N SER A 83 -3.58 4.52 -8.31
CA SER A 83 -4.47 3.50 -7.74
C SER A 83 -4.57 3.56 -6.22
N THR A 84 -3.51 4.01 -5.53
CA THR A 84 -3.47 4.19 -4.07
C THR A 84 -3.71 5.64 -3.66
N GLY A 85 -3.80 6.57 -4.62
CA GLY A 85 -3.91 8.00 -4.36
C GLY A 85 -2.67 8.58 -3.69
N ALA A 86 -1.49 8.00 -3.96
CA ALA A 86 -0.19 8.37 -3.42
C ALA A 86 -0.09 8.35 -1.87
N MET A 87 -0.99 7.64 -1.18
CA MET A 87 -1.02 7.59 0.30
C MET A 87 0.29 7.02 0.88
N HIS A 88 0.90 6.06 0.20
CA HIS A 88 2.17 5.47 0.66
C HIS A 88 3.35 6.41 0.42
N GLU A 89 3.31 7.18 -0.64
CA GLU A 89 4.30 8.19 -0.99
C GLU A 89 4.25 9.36 -0.03
N ASP A 90 3.06 9.82 0.31
CA ASP A 90 2.82 10.83 1.34
C ASP A 90 3.42 10.38 2.68
N GLY A 91 3.08 9.18 3.11
CA GLY A 91 3.66 8.59 4.32
C GLY A 91 5.19 8.41 4.28
N LEU A 92 5.79 8.13 3.10
CA LEU A 92 7.23 8.09 2.94
C LEU A 92 7.85 9.48 3.12
N ALA A 93 7.29 10.49 2.47
CA ALA A 93 7.78 11.86 2.57
C ALA A 93 7.72 12.36 4.02
N ASP A 94 6.55 12.23 4.66
CA ASP A 94 6.34 12.60 6.06
C ASP A 94 7.31 11.90 7.00
N THR A 95 7.53 10.59 6.79
CA THR A 95 8.43 9.80 7.62
C THR A 95 9.86 10.31 7.49
N VAL A 96 10.34 10.53 6.28
CA VAL A 96 11.71 10.98 6.05
C VAL A 96 11.92 12.40 6.57
N ASP A 97 11.00 13.31 6.32
CA ASP A 97 11.06 14.67 6.86
C ASP A 97 11.01 14.67 8.39
N GLY A 98 10.14 13.85 8.99
CA GLY A 98 10.04 13.71 10.43
C GLY A 98 11.31 13.16 11.08
N PHE A 99 11.94 12.15 10.47
CA PHE A 99 13.17 11.55 11.03
C PHE A 99 14.39 12.44 10.89
N TRP A 100 14.54 13.15 9.79
CA TRP A 100 15.69 14.04 9.56
C TRP A 100 15.50 15.45 10.14
N GLY A 101 14.26 15.95 10.21
CA GLY A 101 13.95 17.28 10.74
C GLY A 101 13.66 17.31 12.24
N GLY A 102 13.25 16.20 12.86
CA GLY A 102 12.85 16.13 14.28
C GLY A 102 13.85 15.40 15.14
N TRP A 103 14.30 16.03 16.25
CA TRP A 103 15.26 15.43 17.20
C TRP A 103 14.58 14.53 18.24
N ASP A 104 13.31 14.77 18.56
CA ASP A 104 12.52 14.01 19.52
C ASP A 104 11.17 13.55 18.92
N LYS A 105 10.47 12.67 19.63
CA LYS A 105 9.21 12.09 19.17
C LYS A 105 8.14 13.16 18.88
N GLU A 106 8.03 14.18 19.70
CA GLU A 106 6.99 15.19 19.58
C GLU A 106 7.21 16.05 18.32
N ASN A 107 8.45 16.48 18.10
CA ASN A 107 8.82 17.27 16.92
C ASN A 107 8.68 16.43 15.65
N ARG A 108 9.08 15.15 15.64
CA ARG A 108 8.87 14.23 14.51
C ARG A 108 7.39 14.13 14.16
N LEU A 109 6.55 13.87 15.14
CA LEU A 109 5.11 13.75 14.93
C LEU A 109 4.45 15.09 14.53
N LYS A 110 5.02 16.22 14.93
CA LYS A 110 4.57 17.55 14.49
C LYS A 110 4.92 17.80 13.03
N ILE A 111 6.15 17.49 12.60
CA ILE A 111 6.59 17.58 11.20
C ILE A 111 5.73 16.68 10.32
N MET A 112 5.50 15.43 10.71
CA MET A 112 4.63 14.47 9.99
C MET A 112 3.15 14.88 9.91
N LYS A 113 2.72 15.91 10.61
CA LYS A 113 1.35 16.48 10.53
C LYS A 113 1.28 17.75 9.68
N ASP A 114 2.43 18.33 9.36
CA ASP A 114 2.49 19.50 8.49
C ASP A 114 2.12 19.08 7.07
N SER A 115 1.28 19.87 6.41
CA SER A 115 0.89 19.63 5.02
C SER A 115 1.98 20.02 4.01
N HIS A 116 3.09 20.60 4.46
CA HIS A 116 4.21 20.96 3.60
C HIS A 116 5.21 19.81 3.51
N VAL A 117 5.57 19.45 2.30
CA VAL A 117 6.64 18.46 2.07
C VAL A 117 8.00 19.16 2.19
N GLY A 118 8.86 18.64 3.05
CA GLY A 118 10.21 19.15 3.24
C GLY A 118 11.19 18.64 2.18
N THR A 119 12.40 19.18 2.20
CA THR A 119 13.45 18.83 1.23
C THR A 119 13.83 17.37 1.27
N TYR A 120 13.90 16.77 2.45
CA TYR A 120 14.25 15.35 2.60
C TYR A 120 13.16 14.43 2.08
N GLY A 121 11.88 14.76 2.30
CA GLY A 121 10.73 14.06 1.73
C GLY A 121 10.74 14.11 0.20
N ILE A 122 11.01 15.27 -0.40
CA ILE A 122 11.12 15.40 -1.86
C ILE A 122 12.25 14.51 -2.41
N ILE A 123 13.43 14.52 -1.79
CA ILE A 123 14.56 13.66 -2.22
C ILE A 123 14.18 12.19 -2.12
N ALA A 124 13.53 11.77 -1.03
CA ALA A 124 13.09 10.39 -0.84
C ALA A 124 12.07 9.96 -1.90
N LEU A 125 11.11 10.83 -2.24
CA LEU A 125 10.12 10.57 -3.29
C LEU A 125 10.78 10.39 -4.66
N ILE A 126 11.66 11.32 -5.06
CA ILE A 126 12.38 11.24 -6.33
C ILE A 126 13.16 9.93 -6.40
N PHE A 127 13.93 9.61 -5.36
CA PHE A 127 14.73 8.40 -5.32
C PHE A 127 13.87 7.12 -5.37
N SER A 128 12.77 7.09 -4.62
CA SER A 128 11.82 5.97 -4.61
C SER A 128 11.19 5.74 -5.98
N ILE A 129 10.76 6.81 -6.66
CA ILE A 129 10.16 6.73 -7.99
C ILE A 129 11.17 6.28 -9.03
N LEU A 130 12.39 6.81 -9.02
CA LEU A 130 13.45 6.44 -9.95
C LEU A 130 13.87 4.98 -9.79
N ILE A 131 14.02 4.49 -8.57
CA ILE A 131 14.36 3.08 -8.32
C ILE A 131 13.23 2.18 -8.81
N ARG A 132 11.98 2.47 -8.48
CA ARG A 132 10.81 1.68 -8.93
C ARG A 132 10.73 1.65 -10.46
N TRP A 133 10.88 2.81 -11.09
CA TRP A 133 10.91 2.90 -12.55
C TRP A 133 12.01 2.01 -13.16
N TYR A 134 13.23 2.12 -12.64
CA TYR A 134 14.37 1.34 -13.13
C TYR A 134 14.18 -0.17 -12.94
N CYS A 135 13.72 -0.60 -11.75
CA CYS A 135 13.47 -2.01 -11.47
C CYS A 135 12.36 -2.59 -12.35
N ILE A 136 11.29 -1.83 -12.60
CA ILE A 136 10.20 -2.26 -13.49
C ILE A 136 10.73 -2.35 -14.93
N LYS A 137 11.47 -1.33 -15.41
CA LYS A 137 12.09 -1.38 -16.74
C LYS A 137 12.97 -2.62 -16.89
N LEU A 138 13.84 -2.88 -15.93
CA LEU A 138 14.72 -4.05 -15.94
C LEU A 138 13.94 -5.37 -15.96
N SER A 139 12.84 -5.46 -15.19
CA SER A 139 11.98 -6.64 -15.18
C SER A 139 11.29 -6.89 -16.53
N ILE A 140 10.91 -5.83 -17.25
CA ILE A 140 10.36 -5.91 -18.61
C ILE A 140 11.44 -6.46 -19.56
N ASP A 141 12.64 -5.87 -19.54
CA ASP A 141 13.75 -6.25 -20.41
C ASP A 141 14.19 -7.70 -20.18
N GLN A 142 14.01 -8.23 -18.97
CA GLN A 142 14.32 -9.62 -18.59
C GLN A 142 13.14 -10.60 -18.71
N ASN A 143 11.99 -10.18 -19.24
CA ASN A 143 10.75 -10.97 -19.31
C ASN A 143 10.21 -11.45 -17.95
N LEU A 144 10.49 -10.71 -16.87
CA LEU A 144 10.04 -10.97 -15.51
C LEU A 144 8.93 -10.02 -15.06
N PHE A 145 8.36 -9.21 -15.96
CA PHE A 145 7.42 -8.13 -15.64
C PHE A 145 6.22 -8.61 -14.84
N PHE A 146 5.60 -9.74 -15.22
CA PHE A 146 4.47 -10.31 -14.48
C PHE A 146 4.86 -10.64 -13.04
N VAL A 147 5.92 -11.42 -12.86
CA VAL A 147 6.38 -11.84 -11.54
C VAL A 147 6.75 -10.62 -10.70
N ALA A 148 7.47 -9.66 -11.25
CA ALA A 148 7.88 -8.45 -10.53
C ALA A 148 6.69 -7.63 -10.05
N ILE A 149 5.67 -7.39 -10.87
CA ILE A 149 4.49 -6.61 -10.49
C ILE A 149 3.63 -7.36 -9.46
N VAL A 150 3.33 -8.63 -9.71
CA VAL A 150 2.49 -9.42 -8.79
C VAL A 150 3.16 -9.57 -7.44
N THR A 151 4.41 -10.00 -7.40
CA THR A 151 5.12 -10.20 -6.12
C THR A 151 5.33 -8.90 -5.36
N SER A 152 5.74 -7.82 -6.03
CA SER A 152 5.96 -6.54 -5.34
C SER A 152 4.67 -5.96 -4.77
N CYS A 153 3.56 -6.01 -5.51
CA CYS A 153 2.27 -5.53 -5.04
C CYS A 153 1.71 -6.36 -3.89
N THR A 154 1.85 -7.69 -3.95
CA THR A 154 1.33 -8.59 -2.92
C THR A 154 2.19 -8.54 -1.66
N LEU A 155 3.50 -8.77 -1.80
CA LEU A 155 4.42 -8.81 -0.66
C LEU A 155 4.49 -7.48 0.10
N SER A 156 4.46 -6.34 -0.59
CA SER A 156 4.48 -5.04 0.11
C SER A 156 3.27 -4.88 1.05
N ARG A 157 2.11 -5.42 0.70
CA ARG A 157 0.90 -5.38 1.53
C ARG A 157 0.94 -6.42 2.66
N SER A 158 1.52 -7.59 2.43
CA SER A 158 1.79 -8.55 3.50
C SER A 158 2.76 -7.96 4.54
N PHE A 159 3.84 -7.32 4.10
CA PHE A 159 4.77 -6.64 4.99
C PHE A 159 4.14 -5.45 5.72
N MET A 160 3.19 -4.75 5.12
CA MET A 160 2.44 -3.69 5.81
C MET A 160 1.66 -4.27 6.99
N THR A 161 0.93 -5.38 6.79
CA THR A 161 0.22 -6.09 7.86
C THR A 161 1.18 -6.55 8.96
N PHE A 162 2.31 -7.13 8.58
CA PHE A 162 3.34 -7.57 9.53
C PHE A 162 3.90 -6.42 10.36
N TYR A 163 4.22 -5.30 9.72
CA TYR A 163 4.73 -4.12 10.42
C TYR A 163 3.71 -3.57 11.42
N MET A 164 2.43 -3.49 11.03
CA MET A 164 1.34 -3.08 11.92
C MET A 164 1.15 -4.05 13.10
N TRP A 165 1.35 -5.35 12.87
CA TRP A 165 1.27 -6.37 13.91
C TRP A 165 2.42 -6.27 14.92
N THR A 166 3.64 -6.00 14.47
CA THR A 166 4.82 -5.95 15.34
C THR A 166 5.02 -4.63 16.04
N THR A 167 4.51 -3.53 15.47
CA THR A 167 4.82 -2.16 15.92
C THR A 167 3.59 -1.49 16.53
N PRO A 168 3.67 -0.94 17.75
CA PRO A 168 2.56 -0.19 18.34
C PRO A 168 2.32 1.13 17.61
N CYS A 169 1.07 1.61 17.62
CA CYS A 169 0.74 2.91 17.06
C CYS A 169 1.49 4.03 17.78
N ALA A 170 2.05 4.96 17.01
CA ALA A 170 2.79 6.10 17.56
C ALA A 170 1.87 7.17 18.17
N LYS A 171 0.60 7.19 17.74
CA LYS A 171 -0.45 8.16 18.16
C LYS A 171 -1.69 7.41 18.62
N GLU A 172 -2.44 8.01 19.53
CA GLU A 172 -3.73 7.48 20.01
C GLU A 172 -4.90 7.80 19.06
N ILE A 173 -4.74 8.82 18.22
CA ILE A 173 -5.74 9.29 17.26
C ILE A 173 -5.11 9.37 15.88
N GLY A 174 -5.77 8.82 14.87
CA GLY A 174 -5.34 8.86 13.47
C GLY A 174 -5.75 7.60 12.70
N LEU A 175 -5.43 7.55 11.41
CA LEU A 175 -5.82 6.46 10.53
C LEU A 175 -5.33 5.10 11.06
N SER A 176 -4.06 5.00 11.43
CA SER A 176 -3.47 3.78 11.98
C SER A 176 -4.10 3.36 13.32
N ALA A 177 -4.40 4.32 14.20
CA ALA A 177 -5.08 4.03 15.48
C ALA A 177 -6.52 3.54 15.26
N ASN A 178 -7.23 4.15 14.29
CA ASN A 178 -8.60 3.77 13.94
C ASN A 178 -8.69 2.40 13.25
N THR A 179 -7.67 2.05 12.45
CA THR A 179 -7.58 0.73 11.80
C THR A 179 -7.30 -0.37 12.82
N GLY A 180 -6.60 -0.03 13.91
CA GLY A 180 -6.21 -0.95 14.95
C GLY A 180 -4.96 -1.78 14.60
N ARG A 181 -4.62 -2.69 15.50
CA ARG A 181 -3.50 -3.62 15.34
C ARG A 181 -4.01 -4.96 14.82
N PRO A 182 -3.42 -5.50 13.74
CA PRO A 182 -3.74 -6.84 13.25
C PRO A 182 -3.61 -7.90 14.35
N ASP A 183 -4.48 -8.90 14.33
CA ASP A 183 -4.32 -10.07 15.18
C ASP A 183 -3.45 -11.15 14.49
N ASP A 184 -3.04 -12.16 15.25
CA ASP A 184 -2.16 -13.24 14.77
C ASP A 184 -2.79 -14.00 13.58
N VAL A 185 -4.12 -14.16 13.57
CA VAL A 185 -4.83 -14.89 12.52
C VAL A 185 -4.84 -14.10 11.22
N SER A 186 -5.20 -12.81 11.28
CA SER A 186 -5.18 -11.91 10.12
C SER A 186 -3.78 -11.80 9.53
N THR A 187 -2.76 -11.66 10.39
CA THR A 187 -1.37 -11.58 9.97
C THR A 187 -0.91 -12.86 9.29
N THR A 188 -1.25 -14.03 9.86
CA THR A 188 -0.92 -15.34 9.28
C THR A 188 -1.57 -15.50 7.90
N ILE A 189 -2.86 -15.15 7.75
CA ILE A 189 -3.57 -15.20 6.48
C ILE A 189 -2.90 -14.29 5.44
N ALA A 190 -2.53 -13.07 5.84
CA ALA A 190 -1.86 -12.12 4.95
C ALA A 190 -0.48 -12.60 4.45
N PHE A 191 0.15 -13.55 5.12
CA PHE A 191 1.40 -14.18 4.66
C PHE A 191 1.20 -15.47 3.87
N LEU A 192 0.04 -16.12 3.98
CA LEU A 192 -0.28 -17.33 3.23
C LEU A 192 -0.80 -17.04 1.82
N ILE A 193 -1.25 -15.82 1.57
CA ILE A 193 -1.67 -15.30 0.25
C ILE A 193 -0.47 -14.83 -0.56
#